data_041f77f5cbd3e49cb2bb43108de34bf2
#
_entry.id   041f77f5cbd3e49cb2bb43108de34bf2
#
_cell.length_a   1.000
_cell.length_b   1.000
_cell.length_c   1.000
_cell.angle_alpha   90.00
_cell.angle_beta   90.00
_cell.angle_gamma   90.00
#
_symmetry.space_group_name_H-M   'P 1'
#
loop_
_entity.id
_entity.type
_entity.pdbx_description
1 polymer ?
#
loop_
_entity_poly.entity_id
_entity_poly.type
_entity_poly.pdbx_seq_one_letter_code
_entity_poly.pdbx_strand_id
1 'polypeptide(L)'
;MSSARTPQYCPSQRELDDLELLANGALAPITDFNEPGSPVTLTLPPLVVEEAAAAGAVELVDPEGLPLARVVMGATSWAVEPLTHAQYGPFRRYYLSPAEVRERYAGRTFVPVADALTDAQLREVADLGPVVLVALVGHGTPDLSAVALVRATLAASGDLDAAVIAVPLASHDDPETDHRLGVQVVATYAGPDPVHGLTEGGDVSPEVAAIVAADQPGPEAQGLVLFFTGLSGSGKSTLARALMDKVLEQGQRSLTSLDGDVVRRNLSAGLSFSKTDRETNIRRIGWVAAEISRHGGVAVCSPIAPFDETRQQVRQMVDEAGGAFFLVHVATPLEECERRDRKGLYAKARAGEIPEFTGISSPYEEPEDADARVDTTGRSIEDALDDLVLALRDAGYLDLTTDSVVEPPASLVEPDERQRGGVGTPIKVLFVCTANICRSPFMELTARSLAGDDSGVEFTRRTIVRTGRSAKSAGPSV
;
A
#
# COMPACT_ATOMS: atom_id res chain seq x y z
N MET A 1 2.23 -36.01 -34.82
CA MET A 1 1.85 -34.60 -34.70
C MET A 1 1.91 -34.26 -33.21
N SER A 2 2.92 -33.46 -32.81
CA SER A 2 2.96 -32.95 -31.44
C SER A 2 1.77 -32.03 -31.27
N SER A 3 0.82 -32.33 -30.37
CA SER A 3 -0.26 -31.40 -30.05
C SER A 3 0.42 -30.15 -29.51
N ALA A 4 0.23 -29.00 -30.17
CA ALA A 4 0.67 -27.74 -29.64
C ALA A 4 0.07 -27.59 -28.24
N ARG A 5 0.90 -27.29 -27.25
CA ARG A 5 0.45 -27.05 -25.88
C ARG A 5 -0.42 -25.78 -25.92
N THR A 6 -1.62 -25.81 -25.33
CA THR A 6 -2.45 -24.62 -25.21
C THR A 6 -1.69 -23.58 -24.40
N PRO A 7 -1.51 -22.35 -24.90
CA PRO A 7 -0.84 -21.29 -24.15
C PRO A 7 -1.67 -20.89 -22.94
N GLN A 8 -0.99 -20.46 -21.87
CA GLN A 8 -1.61 -19.94 -20.65
C GLN A 8 -1.41 -18.43 -20.55
N TYR A 9 -2.43 -17.73 -20.08
CA TYR A 9 -2.39 -16.29 -19.88
C TYR A 9 -3.11 -15.93 -18.57
N CYS A 10 -2.48 -15.08 -17.76
CA CYS A 10 -3.11 -14.50 -16.58
C CYS A 10 -3.70 -13.14 -16.96
N PRO A 11 -5.05 -13.01 -16.99
CA PRO A 11 -5.72 -11.75 -17.33
C PRO A 11 -5.51 -10.66 -16.28
N SER A 12 -5.87 -9.42 -16.62
CA SER A 12 -6.01 -8.34 -15.65
C SER A 12 -7.13 -8.63 -14.64
N GLN A 13 -7.14 -7.92 -13.49
CA GLN A 13 -8.17 -8.11 -12.47
C GLN A 13 -9.58 -7.88 -13.03
N ARG A 14 -9.79 -6.84 -13.85
CA ARG A 14 -11.05 -6.60 -14.54
C ARG A 14 -11.49 -7.79 -15.38
N GLU A 15 -10.59 -8.32 -16.20
CA GLU A 15 -10.89 -9.47 -17.07
C GLU A 15 -11.12 -10.76 -16.26
N LEU A 16 -10.53 -10.90 -15.07
CA LEU A 16 -10.82 -12.00 -14.14
C LEU A 16 -12.20 -11.87 -13.51
N ASP A 17 -12.62 -10.67 -13.13
CA ASP A 17 -13.96 -10.39 -12.62
C ASP A 17 -15.02 -10.68 -13.70
N ASP A 18 -14.79 -10.19 -14.92
CA ASP A 18 -15.66 -10.49 -16.08
C ASP A 18 -15.73 -12.01 -16.36
N LEU A 19 -14.59 -12.69 -16.32
CA LEU A 19 -14.55 -14.15 -16.51
C LEU A 19 -15.40 -14.88 -15.47
N GLU A 20 -15.36 -14.47 -14.22
CA GLU A 20 -16.16 -15.09 -13.16
C GLU A 20 -17.67 -14.91 -13.42
N LEU A 21 -18.07 -13.69 -13.83
CA LEU A 21 -19.48 -13.41 -14.15
C LEU A 21 -19.95 -14.09 -15.44
N LEU A 22 -19.08 -14.24 -16.45
CA LEU A 22 -19.37 -15.05 -17.64
C LEU A 22 -19.53 -16.52 -17.27
N ALA A 23 -18.56 -17.06 -16.51
CA ALA A 23 -18.52 -18.48 -16.16
C ALA A 23 -19.73 -18.93 -15.31
N ASN A 24 -20.28 -18.05 -14.46
CA ASN A 24 -21.43 -18.34 -13.62
C ASN A 24 -22.78 -17.90 -14.22
N GLY A 25 -22.76 -17.28 -15.42
CA GLY A 25 -23.93 -16.83 -16.15
C GLY A 25 -24.58 -15.54 -15.63
N ALA A 26 -23.88 -14.78 -14.77
CA ALA A 26 -24.40 -13.52 -14.22
C ALA A 26 -24.51 -12.40 -15.26
N LEU A 27 -23.67 -12.45 -16.31
CA LEU A 27 -23.66 -11.47 -17.41
C LEU A 27 -24.71 -11.76 -18.51
N ALA A 28 -25.53 -12.78 -18.35
CA ALA A 28 -26.54 -13.09 -19.39
C ALA A 28 -27.35 -11.84 -19.83
N PRO A 29 -27.53 -11.57 -21.12
CA PRO A 29 -27.32 -12.50 -22.24
C PRO A 29 -25.90 -12.58 -22.80
N ILE A 30 -24.92 -11.80 -22.29
CA ILE A 30 -23.50 -11.89 -22.68
C ILE A 30 -22.96 -13.21 -22.16
N THR A 31 -22.39 -14.03 -23.06
CA THR A 31 -21.87 -15.38 -22.74
C THR A 31 -20.38 -15.52 -23.03
N ASP A 32 -19.84 -14.64 -23.90
CA ASP A 32 -18.50 -14.73 -24.45
C ASP A 32 -17.73 -13.42 -24.29
N PHE A 33 -16.42 -13.49 -24.30
CA PHE A 33 -15.60 -12.29 -24.46
C PHE A 33 -15.68 -11.75 -25.89
N ASN A 34 -15.49 -10.45 -26.01
CA ASN A 34 -15.40 -9.74 -27.31
C ASN A 34 -16.64 -9.89 -28.20
N GLU A 35 -17.83 -10.08 -27.61
CA GLU A 35 -19.08 -10.03 -28.39
C GLU A 35 -19.27 -8.63 -28.99
N PRO A 36 -19.80 -8.51 -30.22
CA PRO A 36 -20.00 -7.22 -30.86
C PRO A 36 -20.86 -6.27 -30.02
N GLY A 37 -20.30 -5.13 -29.63
CA GLY A 37 -20.97 -4.12 -28.82
C GLY A 37 -21.03 -4.42 -27.31
N SER A 38 -20.41 -5.50 -26.87
CA SER A 38 -20.24 -5.81 -25.44
C SER A 38 -19.05 -5.04 -24.86
N PRO A 39 -19.14 -4.50 -23.63
CA PRO A 39 -18.00 -3.93 -22.91
C PRO A 39 -17.07 -5.02 -22.37
N VAL A 40 -17.54 -6.26 -22.28
CA VAL A 40 -16.80 -7.40 -21.73
C VAL A 40 -15.75 -7.88 -22.74
N THR A 41 -14.52 -7.44 -22.57
CA THR A 41 -13.44 -7.67 -23.52
C THR A 41 -12.24 -8.36 -22.89
N LEU A 42 -11.58 -9.23 -23.65
CA LEU A 42 -10.31 -9.85 -23.30
C LEU A 42 -9.25 -9.42 -24.30
N THR A 43 -8.14 -8.85 -23.82
CA THR A 43 -7.03 -8.42 -24.65
C THR A 43 -5.82 -9.29 -24.39
N LEU A 44 -5.37 -10.03 -25.40
CA LEU A 44 -4.19 -10.88 -25.31
C LEU A 44 -2.95 -10.19 -25.90
N PRO A 45 -1.75 -10.38 -25.34
CA PRO A 45 -0.49 -9.96 -25.95
C PRO A 45 -0.31 -10.61 -27.32
N PRO A 46 0.35 -9.94 -28.31
CA PRO A 46 0.50 -10.45 -29.68
C PRO A 46 1.08 -11.86 -29.76
N LEU A 47 2.09 -12.18 -28.95
CA LEU A 47 2.69 -13.52 -28.91
C LEU A 47 1.68 -14.59 -28.44
N VAL A 48 0.86 -14.27 -27.44
CA VAL A 48 -0.17 -15.20 -26.95
C VAL A 48 -1.26 -15.40 -28.00
N VAL A 49 -1.62 -14.34 -28.74
CA VAL A 49 -2.58 -14.43 -29.87
C VAL A 49 -2.09 -15.39 -30.93
N GLU A 50 -0.81 -15.30 -31.32
CA GLU A 50 -0.21 -16.20 -32.33
C GLU A 50 -0.19 -17.67 -31.85
N GLU A 51 0.18 -17.92 -30.61
CA GLU A 51 0.20 -19.25 -30.01
C GLU A 51 -1.21 -19.82 -29.86
N ALA A 52 -2.17 -19.00 -29.39
CA ALA A 52 -3.56 -19.37 -29.23
C ALA A 52 -4.24 -19.67 -30.56
N ALA A 53 -3.94 -18.91 -31.62
CA ALA A 53 -4.43 -19.17 -32.97
C ALA A 53 -3.93 -20.51 -33.52
N ALA A 54 -2.69 -20.88 -33.23
CA ALA A 54 -2.10 -22.16 -33.61
C ALA A 54 -2.68 -23.33 -32.80
N ALA A 55 -2.99 -23.13 -31.53
CA ALA A 55 -3.58 -24.14 -30.63
C ALA A 55 -5.11 -24.21 -30.70
N GLY A 56 -5.77 -23.19 -31.26
CA GLY A 56 -7.23 -23.04 -31.33
C GLY A 56 -7.87 -22.53 -30.04
N ALA A 57 -7.10 -22.30 -28.97
CA ALA A 57 -7.59 -21.80 -27.70
C ALA A 57 -6.45 -21.26 -26.83
N VAL A 58 -6.81 -20.50 -25.78
CA VAL A 58 -5.94 -20.09 -24.68
C VAL A 58 -6.55 -20.54 -23.35
N GLU A 59 -5.73 -20.94 -22.40
CA GLU A 59 -6.17 -21.18 -21.01
C GLU A 59 -5.94 -19.91 -20.20
N LEU A 60 -7.01 -19.37 -19.61
CA LEU A 60 -6.93 -18.29 -18.65
C LEU A 60 -6.63 -18.87 -17.27
N VAL A 61 -5.60 -18.34 -16.62
CA VAL A 61 -5.15 -18.81 -15.32
C VAL A 61 -5.21 -17.66 -14.30
N ASP A 62 -5.35 -18.00 -13.02
CA ASP A 62 -5.17 -17.03 -11.94
C ASP A 62 -3.68 -16.66 -11.76
N PRO A 63 -3.35 -15.69 -10.89
CA PRO A 63 -1.96 -15.31 -10.62
C PRO A 63 -1.06 -16.44 -10.11
N GLU A 64 -1.63 -17.53 -9.57
CA GLU A 64 -0.91 -18.71 -9.12
C GLU A 64 -0.78 -19.81 -10.21
N GLY A 65 -1.40 -19.57 -11.36
CA GLY A 65 -1.36 -20.48 -12.50
C GLY A 65 -2.46 -21.57 -12.49
N LEU A 66 -3.50 -21.42 -11.66
CA LEU A 66 -4.66 -22.33 -11.67
C LEU A 66 -5.50 -22.06 -12.93
N PRO A 67 -5.76 -23.07 -13.80
CA PRO A 67 -6.63 -22.88 -14.95
C PRO A 67 -8.09 -22.59 -14.54
N LEU A 68 -8.58 -21.41 -14.92
CA LEU A 68 -9.96 -20.98 -14.64
C LEU A 68 -10.91 -21.27 -15.78
N ALA A 69 -10.48 -20.98 -17.00
CA ALA A 69 -11.27 -21.23 -18.19
C ALA A 69 -10.39 -21.51 -19.41
N ARG A 70 -10.97 -22.18 -20.39
CA ARG A 70 -10.45 -22.28 -21.73
C ARG A 70 -11.25 -21.35 -22.64
N VAL A 71 -10.54 -20.47 -23.35
CA VAL A 71 -11.16 -19.52 -24.27
C VAL A 71 -10.87 -19.95 -25.70
N VAL A 72 -11.90 -20.24 -26.46
CA VAL A 72 -11.82 -20.64 -27.86
C VAL A 72 -12.04 -19.41 -28.74
N MET A 73 -11.04 -19.04 -29.52
CA MET A 73 -11.04 -17.84 -30.34
C MET A 73 -11.91 -18.02 -31.57
N GLY A 74 -13.08 -17.39 -31.59
CA GLY A 74 -13.99 -17.34 -32.75
C GLY A 74 -13.74 -16.08 -33.59
N ALA A 75 -14.42 -16.00 -34.73
CA ALA A 75 -14.30 -14.86 -35.65
C ALA A 75 -15.04 -13.59 -35.13
N THR A 76 -16.07 -13.75 -34.31
CA THR A 76 -16.93 -12.66 -33.83
C THR A 76 -16.95 -12.53 -32.31
N SER A 77 -16.69 -13.59 -31.57
CA SER A 77 -16.60 -13.65 -30.10
C SER A 77 -15.64 -14.76 -29.70
N TRP A 78 -15.22 -14.74 -28.43
CA TRP A 78 -14.31 -15.73 -27.87
C TRP A 78 -15.03 -16.54 -26.79
N ALA A 79 -15.44 -17.77 -27.17
CA ALA A 79 -16.26 -18.63 -26.32
C ALA A 79 -15.53 -19.06 -25.05
N VAL A 80 -16.19 -18.88 -23.92
CA VAL A 80 -15.67 -19.22 -22.59
C VAL A 80 -16.14 -20.62 -22.20
N GLU A 81 -15.20 -21.54 -22.01
CA GLU A 81 -15.42 -22.88 -21.46
C GLU A 81 -14.88 -22.90 -20.01
N PRO A 82 -15.74 -22.77 -18.97
CA PRO A 82 -15.28 -22.79 -17.59
C PRO A 82 -14.60 -24.12 -17.23
N LEU A 83 -13.45 -24.07 -16.58
CA LEU A 83 -12.72 -25.26 -16.07
C LEU A 83 -12.87 -25.39 -14.56
N THR A 84 -12.63 -24.29 -13.86
CA THR A 84 -12.82 -24.18 -12.42
C THR A 84 -13.15 -22.72 -12.08
N HIS A 85 -13.52 -22.46 -10.85
CA HIS A 85 -13.71 -21.11 -10.34
C HIS A 85 -12.62 -20.76 -9.33
N ALA A 86 -12.36 -19.50 -9.11
CA ALA A 86 -11.41 -19.05 -8.09
C ALA A 86 -11.82 -19.58 -6.72
N GLN A 87 -10.93 -20.35 -6.08
CA GLN A 87 -11.21 -21.04 -4.81
C GLN A 87 -10.72 -20.24 -3.61
N TYR A 88 -9.79 -19.29 -3.84
CA TYR A 88 -9.12 -18.53 -2.82
C TYR A 88 -9.50 -17.05 -2.89
N GLY A 89 -9.28 -16.35 -1.80
CA GLY A 89 -9.54 -14.94 -1.66
C GLY A 89 -10.33 -14.62 -0.39
N PRO A 90 -10.21 -13.36 0.11
CA PRO A 90 -10.98 -12.94 1.27
C PRO A 90 -12.49 -12.99 0.96
N PHE A 91 -13.28 -13.44 1.93
CA PHE A 91 -14.74 -13.52 1.81
C PHE A 91 -15.28 -14.41 0.69
N ARG A 92 -14.49 -15.32 0.13
CA ARG A 92 -14.86 -16.15 -1.02
C ARG A 92 -16.21 -16.90 -0.83
N ARG A 93 -16.59 -17.23 0.39
CA ARG A 93 -17.86 -17.87 0.74
C ARG A 93 -19.12 -17.05 0.38
N TYR A 94 -18.97 -15.76 0.09
CA TYR A 94 -20.07 -14.87 -0.31
C TYR A 94 -20.21 -14.71 -1.83
N TYR A 95 -19.24 -15.22 -2.60
CA TYR A 95 -19.27 -15.21 -4.07
C TYR A 95 -20.07 -16.43 -4.54
N LEU A 96 -21.37 -16.24 -4.67
CA LEU A 96 -22.30 -17.27 -5.09
C LEU A 96 -22.72 -17.05 -6.54
N SER A 97 -23.03 -18.13 -7.26
CA SER A 97 -23.63 -18.03 -8.60
C SER A 97 -25.09 -17.56 -8.51
N PRO A 98 -25.66 -16.96 -9.58
CA PRO A 98 -27.07 -16.60 -9.61
C PRO A 98 -28.01 -17.77 -9.31
N ALA A 99 -27.65 -18.98 -9.73
CA ALA A 99 -28.43 -20.19 -9.45
C ALA A 99 -28.48 -20.51 -7.95
N GLU A 100 -27.33 -20.51 -7.27
CA GLU A 100 -27.23 -20.73 -5.81
C GLU A 100 -27.98 -19.67 -5.02
N VAL A 101 -27.87 -18.39 -5.43
CA VAL A 101 -28.56 -17.28 -4.79
C VAL A 101 -30.06 -17.42 -4.87
N ARG A 102 -30.60 -17.71 -6.05
CA ARG A 102 -32.06 -17.97 -6.23
C ARG A 102 -32.55 -19.19 -5.46
N GLU A 103 -31.73 -20.23 -5.34
CA GLU A 103 -32.11 -21.40 -4.54
C GLU A 103 -32.19 -21.08 -3.05
N ARG A 104 -31.19 -20.27 -2.53
CA ARG A 104 -31.07 -20.01 -1.08
C ARG A 104 -31.94 -18.86 -0.58
N TYR A 105 -32.22 -17.86 -1.45
CA TYR A 105 -32.74 -16.56 -1.04
C TYR A 105 -33.98 -16.11 -1.82
N ALA A 106 -34.69 -17.04 -2.48
CA ALA A 106 -35.94 -16.73 -3.19
C ALA A 106 -36.96 -16.02 -2.27
N GLY A 107 -37.67 -15.03 -2.82
CA GLY A 107 -38.67 -14.24 -2.10
C GLY A 107 -38.14 -13.07 -1.29
N ARG A 108 -36.85 -12.77 -1.36
CA ARG A 108 -36.20 -11.60 -0.73
C ARG A 108 -36.06 -10.43 -1.70
N THR A 109 -36.01 -9.22 -1.19
CA THR A 109 -35.71 -8.05 -2.01
C THR A 109 -34.20 -7.89 -2.18
N PHE A 110 -33.73 -7.72 -3.40
CA PHE A 110 -32.31 -7.55 -3.73
C PHE A 110 -31.94 -6.07 -3.69
N VAL A 111 -30.88 -5.73 -2.95
CA VAL A 111 -30.42 -4.36 -2.76
C VAL A 111 -28.95 -4.27 -3.19
N PRO A 112 -28.63 -3.60 -4.33
CA PRO A 112 -27.26 -3.39 -4.73
C PRO A 112 -26.54 -2.42 -3.77
N VAL A 113 -25.31 -2.76 -3.39
CA VAL A 113 -24.46 -2.00 -2.48
C VAL A 113 -23.11 -1.77 -3.15
N ALA A 114 -22.84 -0.53 -3.54
CA ALA A 114 -21.60 -0.14 -4.17
C ALA A 114 -20.71 0.74 -3.24
N ASP A 115 -21.23 1.13 -2.07
CA ASP A 115 -20.52 1.93 -1.09
C ASP A 115 -20.97 1.55 0.34
N ALA A 116 -20.32 2.13 1.35
CA ALA A 116 -20.69 1.94 2.75
C ALA A 116 -22.12 2.41 3.03
N LEU A 117 -22.94 1.53 3.61
CA LEU A 117 -24.34 1.82 3.90
C LEU A 117 -24.48 2.86 5.00
N THR A 118 -25.27 3.90 4.74
CA THR A 118 -25.57 4.97 5.72
C THR A 118 -26.71 4.55 6.66
N ASP A 119 -26.81 5.23 7.81
CA ASP A 119 -27.91 5.02 8.76
C ASP A 119 -29.30 5.28 8.17
N ALA A 120 -29.40 6.17 7.18
CA ALA A 120 -30.65 6.43 6.44
C ALA A 120 -31.02 5.22 5.54
N GLN A 121 -30.04 4.72 4.80
CA GLN A 121 -30.20 3.56 3.93
C GLN A 121 -30.51 2.29 4.74
N LEU A 122 -29.89 2.11 5.91
CA LEU A 122 -30.19 0.96 6.79
C LEU A 122 -31.64 0.97 7.28
N ARG A 123 -32.19 2.15 7.57
CA ARG A 123 -33.64 2.28 7.91
C ARG A 123 -34.52 1.96 6.71
N GLU A 124 -34.16 2.43 5.52
CA GLU A 124 -34.85 2.10 4.27
C GLU A 124 -34.83 0.59 4.02
N VAL A 125 -33.69 -0.06 4.19
CA VAL A 125 -33.53 -1.52 4.03
C VAL A 125 -34.37 -2.28 5.07
N ALA A 126 -34.41 -1.82 6.32
CA ALA A 126 -35.21 -2.45 7.39
C ALA A 126 -36.71 -2.48 7.06
N ASP A 127 -37.21 -1.43 6.40
CA ASP A 127 -38.63 -1.35 5.99
C ASP A 127 -38.99 -2.31 4.85
N LEU A 128 -38.00 -2.83 4.10
CA LEU A 128 -38.21 -3.81 3.02
C LEU A 128 -38.48 -5.25 3.55
N GLY A 129 -38.16 -5.54 4.81
CA GLY A 129 -38.21 -6.88 5.36
C GLY A 129 -36.99 -7.73 4.97
N PRO A 130 -37.18 -9.03 4.61
CA PRO A 130 -36.07 -9.90 4.23
C PRO A 130 -35.37 -9.44 2.94
N VAL A 131 -34.06 -9.18 3.02
CA VAL A 131 -33.27 -8.66 1.87
C VAL A 131 -32.08 -9.53 1.54
N VAL A 132 -31.54 -9.32 0.33
CA VAL A 132 -30.19 -9.74 -0.08
C VAL A 132 -29.39 -8.48 -0.42
N LEU A 133 -28.38 -8.17 0.36
CA LEU A 133 -27.44 -7.10 0.09
C LEU A 133 -26.39 -7.61 -0.92
N VAL A 134 -26.39 -7.01 -2.10
CA VAL A 134 -25.52 -7.39 -3.22
C VAL A 134 -24.34 -6.46 -3.25
N ALA A 135 -23.24 -6.82 -2.56
CA ALA A 135 -22.01 -6.03 -2.56
C ALA A 135 -21.32 -6.13 -3.94
N LEU A 136 -21.24 -5.01 -4.65
CA LEU A 136 -20.62 -4.91 -5.98
C LEU A 136 -19.11 -4.65 -5.81
N VAL A 137 -18.32 -5.74 -5.82
CA VAL A 137 -16.91 -5.73 -5.38
C VAL A 137 -15.90 -5.82 -6.54
N GLY A 138 -16.33 -5.63 -7.77
CA GLY A 138 -15.45 -5.71 -8.94
C GLY A 138 -14.45 -4.58 -9.04
N HIS A 139 -13.40 -4.81 -9.81
CA HIS A 139 -12.32 -3.84 -10.02
C HIS A 139 -12.84 -2.52 -10.56
N GLY A 140 -12.54 -1.42 -9.88
CA GLY A 140 -12.94 -0.06 -10.27
C GLY A 140 -14.41 0.29 -10.04
N THR A 141 -15.25 -0.62 -9.51
CA THR A 141 -16.67 -0.33 -9.24
C THR A 141 -16.88 0.39 -7.93
N PRO A 142 -16.42 -0.10 -6.75
CA PRO A 142 -16.49 0.66 -5.51
C PRO A 142 -15.24 1.52 -5.34
N ASP A 143 -15.38 2.65 -4.66
CA ASP A 143 -14.23 3.42 -4.18
C ASP A 143 -13.49 2.67 -3.05
N LEU A 144 -14.22 1.92 -2.23
CA LEU A 144 -13.67 1.04 -1.21
C LEU A 144 -13.05 -0.21 -1.84
N SER A 145 -12.02 -0.77 -1.18
CA SER A 145 -11.55 -2.10 -1.56
C SER A 145 -12.67 -3.14 -1.42
N ALA A 146 -12.65 -4.18 -2.24
CA ALA A 146 -13.61 -5.28 -2.17
C ALA A 146 -13.75 -5.87 -0.75
N VAL A 147 -12.62 -5.95 -0.03
CA VAL A 147 -12.58 -6.45 1.36
C VAL A 147 -13.27 -5.50 2.32
N ALA A 148 -13.04 -4.19 2.17
CA ALA A 148 -13.66 -3.17 3.02
C ALA A 148 -15.16 -3.07 2.77
N LEU A 149 -15.60 -3.08 1.50
CA LEU A 149 -17.01 -3.04 1.17
C LEU A 149 -17.77 -4.22 1.75
N VAL A 150 -17.28 -5.47 1.57
CA VAL A 150 -17.93 -6.64 2.17
C VAL A 150 -17.93 -6.55 3.70
N ARG A 151 -16.83 -6.11 4.31
CA ARG A 151 -16.75 -5.95 5.77
C ARG A 151 -17.72 -4.89 6.29
N ALA A 152 -17.80 -3.73 5.63
CA ALA A 152 -18.74 -2.66 5.96
C ALA A 152 -20.19 -3.11 5.81
N THR A 153 -20.50 -3.81 4.70
CA THR A 153 -21.85 -4.37 4.46
C THR A 153 -22.24 -5.39 5.53
N LEU A 154 -21.32 -6.27 5.93
CA LEU A 154 -21.56 -7.26 6.99
C LEU A 154 -21.75 -6.60 8.35
N ALA A 155 -20.94 -5.60 8.70
CA ALA A 155 -21.09 -4.84 9.95
C ALA A 155 -22.43 -4.11 10.00
N ALA A 156 -22.79 -3.44 8.88
CA ALA A 156 -24.05 -2.70 8.77
C ALA A 156 -25.29 -3.59 8.82
N SER A 157 -25.19 -4.85 8.36
CA SER A 157 -26.33 -5.77 8.28
C SER A 157 -26.64 -6.53 9.56
N GLY A 158 -25.89 -6.36 10.64
CA GLY A 158 -25.96 -7.21 11.85
C GLY A 158 -27.32 -7.32 12.51
N ASP A 159 -28.12 -6.26 12.48
CA ASP A 159 -29.46 -6.18 13.09
C ASP A 159 -30.61 -6.38 12.07
N LEU A 160 -30.29 -6.68 10.81
CA LEU A 160 -31.26 -6.82 9.71
C LEU A 160 -31.51 -8.30 9.37
N ASP A 161 -32.73 -8.63 8.90
CA ASP A 161 -32.96 -9.92 8.22
C ASP A 161 -32.36 -9.85 6.79
N ALA A 162 -31.04 -9.80 6.73
CA ALA A 162 -30.29 -9.62 5.51
C ALA A 162 -29.32 -10.78 5.26
N ALA A 163 -29.30 -11.26 4.02
CA ALA A 163 -28.19 -12.06 3.49
C ALA A 163 -27.25 -11.13 2.73
N VAL A 164 -25.95 -11.43 2.77
CA VAL A 164 -24.93 -10.68 2.01
C VAL A 164 -24.34 -11.60 0.95
N ILE A 165 -24.23 -11.10 -0.28
CA ILE A 165 -23.48 -11.74 -1.37
C ILE A 165 -22.48 -10.76 -1.97
N ALA A 166 -21.39 -11.27 -2.50
CA ALA A 166 -20.36 -10.49 -3.20
C ALA A 166 -20.41 -10.80 -4.69
N VAL A 167 -20.49 -9.76 -5.52
CA VAL A 167 -20.58 -9.85 -6.97
C VAL A 167 -19.44 -9.07 -7.59
N PRO A 168 -18.47 -9.71 -8.27
CA PRO A 168 -17.30 -9.04 -8.84
C PRO A 168 -17.67 -8.33 -10.16
N LEU A 169 -18.50 -7.28 -10.08
CA LEU A 169 -18.86 -6.43 -11.20
C LEU A 169 -17.77 -5.38 -11.43
N ALA A 170 -16.96 -5.54 -12.46
CA ALA A 170 -15.90 -4.59 -12.80
C ALA A 170 -16.45 -3.35 -13.52
N SER A 171 -15.73 -2.22 -13.39
CA SER A 171 -15.94 -1.02 -14.20
C SER A 171 -15.26 -1.15 -15.57
N HIS A 172 -15.89 -0.60 -16.60
CA HIS A 172 -15.42 -0.57 -17.99
C HIS A 172 -15.13 0.86 -18.47
N ASP A 173 -14.85 1.77 -17.54
CA ASP A 173 -14.46 3.18 -17.77
C ASP A 173 -15.54 4.04 -18.48
N ASP A 174 -16.80 3.57 -18.53
CA ASP A 174 -17.95 4.30 -19.05
C ASP A 174 -19.15 4.19 -18.09
N PRO A 175 -19.48 5.25 -17.34
CA PRO A 175 -20.50 5.22 -16.29
C PRO A 175 -21.88 4.76 -16.74
N GLU A 176 -22.29 5.08 -17.99
CA GLU A 176 -23.59 4.65 -18.53
C GLU A 176 -23.59 3.14 -18.82
N THR A 177 -22.50 2.62 -19.36
CA THR A 177 -22.32 1.21 -19.62
C THR A 177 -22.23 0.43 -18.31
N ASP A 178 -21.48 0.92 -17.33
CA ASP A 178 -21.32 0.28 -16.02
C ASP A 178 -22.65 0.24 -15.27
N HIS A 179 -23.44 1.34 -15.29
CA HIS A 179 -24.78 1.35 -14.70
C HIS A 179 -25.70 0.32 -15.37
N ARG A 180 -25.73 0.28 -16.70
CA ARG A 180 -26.57 -0.66 -17.45
C ARG A 180 -26.16 -2.11 -17.17
N LEU A 181 -24.87 -2.39 -17.11
CA LEU A 181 -24.35 -3.72 -16.81
C LEU A 181 -24.68 -4.12 -15.36
N GLY A 182 -24.56 -3.19 -14.42
CA GLY A 182 -24.94 -3.37 -13.02
C GLY A 182 -26.41 -3.75 -12.85
N VAL A 183 -27.31 -3.01 -13.49
CA VAL A 183 -28.75 -3.33 -13.49
C VAL A 183 -29.00 -4.74 -14.05
N GLN A 184 -28.35 -5.10 -15.17
CA GLN A 184 -28.48 -6.41 -15.80
C GLN A 184 -27.99 -7.53 -14.87
N VAL A 185 -26.81 -7.39 -14.28
CA VAL A 185 -26.22 -8.41 -13.40
C VAL A 185 -27.07 -8.58 -12.14
N VAL A 186 -27.45 -7.50 -11.46
CA VAL A 186 -28.31 -7.59 -10.27
C VAL A 186 -29.66 -8.23 -10.60
N ALA A 187 -30.28 -7.90 -11.74
CA ALA A 187 -31.52 -8.55 -12.20
C ALA A 187 -31.32 -10.04 -12.47
N THR A 188 -30.14 -10.45 -12.98
CA THR A 188 -29.85 -11.88 -13.21
C THR A 188 -29.75 -12.65 -11.88
N TYR A 189 -29.21 -12.03 -10.85
CA TYR A 189 -29.19 -12.62 -9.50
C TYR A 189 -30.55 -12.66 -8.87
N ALA A 190 -31.34 -11.60 -8.98
CA ALA A 190 -32.66 -11.50 -8.39
C ALA A 190 -33.69 -12.44 -9.10
N GLY A 191 -33.54 -12.62 -10.41
CA GLY A 191 -34.53 -13.39 -11.19
C GLY A 191 -35.95 -12.75 -11.14
N PRO A 192 -36.97 -13.43 -10.60
CA PRO A 192 -38.33 -12.89 -10.47
C PRO A 192 -38.51 -11.98 -9.22
N ASP A 193 -37.55 -11.96 -8.30
CA ASP A 193 -37.64 -11.23 -7.04
C ASP A 193 -37.42 -9.73 -7.23
N PRO A 194 -37.96 -8.86 -6.36
CA PRO A 194 -37.82 -7.42 -6.54
C PRO A 194 -36.39 -6.94 -6.30
N VAL A 195 -36.00 -5.91 -7.04
CA VAL A 195 -34.75 -5.16 -6.85
C VAL A 195 -35.07 -3.75 -6.35
N HIS A 196 -34.40 -3.30 -5.30
CA HIS A 196 -34.56 -1.98 -4.71
C HIS A 196 -33.27 -1.22 -4.74
N GLY A 197 -33.26 -0.04 -5.39
CA GLY A 197 -32.14 0.89 -5.37
C GLY A 197 -32.25 1.83 -4.17
N LEU A 198 -31.15 2.02 -3.47
CA LEU A 198 -31.10 2.88 -2.29
C LEU A 198 -31.09 4.36 -2.65
N THR A 199 -31.65 5.19 -1.76
CA THR A 199 -31.54 6.65 -1.86
C THR A 199 -30.13 7.11 -1.43
N GLU A 200 -29.64 8.19 -2.08
CA GLU A 200 -28.35 8.74 -1.75
C GLU A 200 -28.38 9.55 -0.46
N GLY A 201 -27.22 9.59 0.25
CA GLY A 201 -26.93 10.48 1.36
C GLY A 201 -27.16 9.89 2.75
N GLY A 202 -26.66 10.61 3.75
CA GLY A 202 -26.67 10.24 5.17
C GLY A 202 -25.27 9.94 5.70
N ASP A 203 -25.17 9.82 7.02
CA ASP A 203 -23.94 9.46 7.72
C ASP A 203 -23.87 7.94 7.93
N VAL A 204 -22.67 7.40 7.99
CA VAL A 204 -22.43 6.00 8.32
C VAL A 204 -22.27 5.82 9.83
N SER A 205 -22.56 4.63 10.35
CA SER A 205 -22.35 4.33 11.77
C SER A 205 -20.85 4.41 12.15
N PRO A 206 -20.51 4.67 13.42
CA PRO A 206 -19.10 4.73 13.85
C PRO A 206 -18.29 3.45 13.53
N GLU A 207 -18.93 2.28 13.56
CA GLU A 207 -18.29 1.01 13.23
C GLU A 207 -17.95 0.92 11.75
N VAL A 208 -18.88 1.30 10.88
CA VAL A 208 -18.68 1.35 9.43
C VAL A 208 -17.65 2.43 9.07
N ALA A 209 -17.74 3.62 9.70
CA ALA A 209 -16.77 4.70 9.52
C ALA A 209 -15.33 4.26 9.84
N ALA A 210 -15.14 3.45 10.90
CA ALA A 210 -13.82 2.92 11.24
C ALA A 210 -13.28 1.94 10.18
N ILE A 211 -14.16 1.17 9.52
CA ILE A 211 -13.76 0.28 8.42
C ILE A 211 -13.34 1.10 7.19
N VAL A 212 -14.13 2.13 6.84
CA VAL A 212 -13.84 3.04 5.73
C VAL A 212 -12.51 3.77 5.97
N ALA A 213 -12.32 4.35 7.17
CA ALA A 213 -11.08 5.06 7.51
C ALA A 213 -9.84 4.15 7.53
N ALA A 214 -10.00 2.86 7.83
CA ALA A 214 -8.90 1.89 7.76
C ALA A 214 -8.53 1.50 6.33
N ASP A 215 -9.49 1.53 5.40
CA ASP A 215 -9.30 1.22 3.99
C ASP A 215 -8.80 2.44 3.19
N GLN A 216 -9.34 3.60 3.50
CA GLN A 216 -9.02 4.88 2.88
C GLN A 216 -8.54 5.87 3.95
N PRO A 217 -7.33 5.68 4.50
CA PRO A 217 -6.79 6.59 5.51
C PRO A 217 -6.58 7.98 4.91
N GLY A 218 -6.87 9.02 5.69
CA GLY A 218 -6.52 10.40 5.34
C GLY A 218 -5.00 10.57 5.17
N PRO A 219 -4.55 11.65 4.52
CA PRO A 219 -3.13 11.87 4.22
C PRO A 219 -2.22 11.75 5.45
N GLU A 220 -2.69 12.14 6.63
CA GLU A 220 -1.96 12.05 7.91
C GLU A 220 -1.72 10.61 8.39
N ALA A 221 -2.55 9.65 7.97
CA ALA A 221 -2.45 8.24 8.33
C ALA A 221 -2.03 7.34 7.17
N GLN A 222 -2.16 7.84 5.92
CA GLN A 222 -1.78 7.11 4.72
C GLN A 222 -0.29 6.75 4.73
N GLY A 223 0.07 5.58 4.20
CA GLY A 223 1.46 5.22 3.99
C GLY A 223 2.15 6.19 3.04
N LEU A 224 3.39 6.60 3.34
CA LEU A 224 4.05 7.70 2.64
C LEU A 224 5.44 7.30 2.17
N VAL A 225 5.75 7.57 0.90
CA VAL A 225 7.09 7.43 0.33
C VAL A 225 7.67 8.83 0.08
N LEU A 226 8.64 9.23 0.89
CA LEU A 226 9.44 10.44 0.71
C LEU A 226 10.62 10.11 -0.21
N PHE A 227 10.52 10.50 -1.48
CA PHE A 227 11.49 10.12 -2.49
C PHE A 227 12.39 11.29 -2.89
N PHE A 228 13.61 11.31 -2.37
CA PHE A 228 14.60 12.35 -2.66
C PHE A 228 15.37 12.04 -3.93
N THR A 229 15.41 12.97 -4.86
CA THR A 229 16.24 12.93 -6.08
C THR A 229 17.15 14.15 -6.17
N GLY A 230 18.21 14.08 -6.96
CA GLY A 230 19.18 15.15 -7.16
C GLY A 230 20.61 14.63 -7.35
N LEU A 231 21.53 15.48 -7.72
CA LEU A 231 22.93 15.15 -8.02
C LEU A 231 23.69 14.58 -6.80
N SER A 232 24.80 13.88 -7.04
CA SER A 232 25.72 13.50 -5.97
C SER A 232 26.23 14.77 -5.29
N GLY A 233 26.30 14.78 -3.94
CA GLY A 233 26.74 15.98 -3.21
C GLY A 233 25.69 17.09 -3.06
N SER A 234 24.48 16.97 -3.60
CA SER A 234 23.43 17.98 -3.47
C SER A 234 22.87 18.14 -2.05
N GLY A 235 23.13 17.20 -1.13
CA GLY A 235 22.64 17.27 0.25
C GLY A 235 21.48 16.32 0.57
N LYS A 236 20.99 15.52 -0.39
CA LYS A 236 19.84 14.58 -0.21
C LYS A 236 19.87 13.79 1.09
N SER A 237 20.91 12.99 1.30
CA SER A 237 21.00 12.12 2.48
C SER A 237 21.10 12.93 3.79
N THR A 238 21.63 14.13 3.75
CA THR A 238 21.70 15.03 4.92
C THR A 238 20.31 15.57 5.25
N LEU A 239 19.60 16.07 4.24
CA LEU A 239 18.24 16.61 4.41
C LEU A 239 17.25 15.50 4.79
N ALA A 240 17.38 14.33 4.15
CA ALA A 240 16.56 13.16 4.49
C ALA A 240 16.75 12.73 5.95
N ARG A 241 17.99 12.72 6.46
CA ARG A 241 18.25 12.39 7.87
C ARG A 241 17.67 13.44 8.82
N ALA A 242 17.85 14.70 8.54
CA ALA A 242 17.30 15.78 9.37
C ALA A 242 15.76 15.70 9.44
N LEU A 243 15.09 15.38 8.31
CA LEU A 243 13.65 15.14 8.29
C LEU A 243 13.28 13.90 9.12
N MET A 244 14.02 12.80 8.96
CA MET A 244 13.79 11.57 9.72
C MET A 244 13.92 11.82 11.24
N ASP A 245 14.90 12.60 11.67
CA ASP A 245 15.08 12.94 13.07
C ASP A 245 13.84 13.68 13.60
N LYS A 246 13.33 14.70 12.90
CA LYS A 246 12.09 15.41 13.26
C LYS A 246 10.87 14.48 13.36
N VAL A 247 10.68 13.59 12.38
CA VAL A 247 9.56 12.63 12.39
C VAL A 247 9.65 11.67 13.58
N LEU A 248 10.87 11.20 13.89
CA LEU A 248 11.11 10.30 15.03
C LEU A 248 10.93 11.00 16.38
N GLU A 249 11.34 12.27 16.47
CA GLU A 249 11.17 13.09 17.69
C GLU A 249 9.69 13.35 17.97
N GLN A 250 8.87 13.57 16.92
CA GLN A 250 7.42 13.71 17.06
C GLN A 250 6.75 12.40 17.49
N GLY A 251 7.27 11.24 17.07
CA GLY A 251 6.86 9.91 17.54
C GLY A 251 5.54 9.38 16.99
N GLN A 252 4.85 10.10 16.12
CA GLN A 252 3.53 9.69 15.59
C GLN A 252 3.62 8.64 14.48
N ARG A 253 4.72 8.62 13.71
CA ARG A 253 4.88 7.73 12.55
C ARG A 253 6.13 6.87 12.69
N SER A 254 6.03 5.61 12.31
CA SER A 254 7.21 4.77 12.09
C SER A 254 7.81 5.05 10.71
N LEU A 255 9.14 4.99 10.59
CA LEU A 255 9.79 5.20 9.31
C LEU A 255 10.91 4.20 9.03
N THR A 256 11.19 3.99 7.75
CA THR A 256 12.28 3.16 7.25
C THR A 256 13.14 3.97 6.29
N SER A 257 14.47 4.00 6.54
CA SER A 257 15.42 4.62 5.64
C SER A 257 15.87 3.64 4.55
N LEU A 258 15.68 4.02 3.29
CA LEU A 258 16.17 3.33 2.11
C LEU A 258 17.27 4.15 1.43
N ASP A 259 18.34 4.46 2.21
CA ASP A 259 19.53 5.14 1.69
C ASP A 259 20.26 4.27 0.67
N GLY A 260 20.72 4.87 -0.43
CA GLY A 260 21.31 4.17 -1.56
C GLY A 260 22.52 3.30 -1.20
N ASP A 261 23.35 3.72 -0.25
CA ASP A 261 24.53 2.96 0.16
C ASP A 261 24.14 1.72 1.00
N VAL A 262 23.09 1.84 1.84
CA VAL A 262 22.55 0.73 2.64
C VAL A 262 21.86 -0.29 1.75
N VAL A 263 21.01 0.20 0.83
CA VAL A 263 20.29 -0.65 -0.14
C VAL A 263 21.27 -1.43 -1.01
N ARG A 264 22.34 -0.80 -1.51
CA ARG A 264 23.32 -1.49 -2.34
C ARG A 264 24.04 -2.62 -1.61
N ARG A 265 24.25 -2.50 -0.31
CA ARG A 265 24.89 -3.58 0.47
C ARG A 265 23.95 -4.78 0.72
N ASN A 266 22.67 -4.54 0.88
CA ASN A 266 21.70 -5.55 1.29
C ASN A 266 20.82 -6.03 0.14
N LEU A 267 20.10 -5.14 -0.52
CA LEU A 267 19.07 -5.47 -1.51
C LEU A 267 19.64 -5.55 -2.94
N SER A 268 20.66 -4.75 -3.23
CA SER A 268 21.24 -4.61 -4.57
C SER A 268 22.72 -4.98 -4.61
N ALA A 269 23.16 -5.88 -3.73
CA ALA A 269 24.51 -6.43 -3.79
C ALA A 269 24.77 -7.09 -5.16
N GLY A 270 25.90 -6.75 -5.77
CA GLY A 270 26.28 -7.28 -7.10
C GLY A 270 25.83 -6.41 -8.30
N LEU A 271 24.96 -5.42 -8.12
CA LEU A 271 24.69 -4.45 -9.18
C LEU A 271 25.86 -3.49 -9.39
N SER A 272 26.20 -3.24 -10.65
CA SER A 272 27.18 -2.25 -11.08
C SER A 272 26.61 -0.82 -11.07
N PHE A 273 27.32 0.13 -11.67
CA PHE A 273 26.85 1.50 -11.87
C PHE A 273 26.42 1.76 -13.35
N SER A 274 26.25 0.72 -14.16
CA SER A 274 25.67 0.85 -15.51
C SER A 274 24.26 1.45 -15.43
N LYS A 275 23.78 2.04 -16.53
CA LYS A 275 22.43 2.61 -16.60
C LYS A 275 21.38 1.59 -16.14
N THR A 276 21.39 0.39 -16.72
CA THR A 276 20.44 -0.70 -16.40
C THR A 276 20.48 -1.11 -14.93
N ASP A 277 21.67 -1.22 -14.33
CA ASP A 277 21.80 -1.60 -12.93
C ASP A 277 21.34 -0.47 -11.99
N ARG A 278 21.56 0.79 -12.37
CA ARG A 278 21.02 1.94 -11.64
C ARG A 278 19.49 1.94 -11.65
N GLU A 279 18.87 1.75 -12.81
CA GLU A 279 17.41 1.64 -12.94
C GLU A 279 16.85 0.47 -12.15
N THR A 280 17.49 -0.71 -12.23
CA THR A 280 17.13 -1.89 -11.45
C THR A 280 17.20 -1.62 -9.94
N ASN A 281 18.25 -0.91 -9.49
CA ASN A 281 18.37 -0.52 -8.08
C ASN A 281 17.23 0.42 -7.64
N ILE A 282 16.84 1.39 -8.48
CA ILE A 282 15.73 2.30 -8.17
C ILE A 282 14.39 1.55 -8.11
N ARG A 283 14.11 0.66 -9.07
CA ARG A 283 12.90 -0.17 -9.04
C ARG A 283 12.82 -1.05 -7.78
N ARG A 284 13.95 -1.63 -7.35
CA ARG A 284 13.99 -2.41 -6.09
C ARG A 284 13.72 -1.54 -4.86
N ILE A 285 14.30 -0.33 -4.81
CA ILE A 285 14.00 0.65 -3.75
C ILE A 285 12.51 1.00 -3.79
N GLY A 286 11.97 1.30 -4.96
CA GLY A 286 10.57 1.64 -5.16
C GLY A 286 9.61 0.55 -4.69
N TRP A 287 9.87 -0.70 -5.07
CA TRP A 287 9.05 -1.82 -4.64
C TRP A 287 9.04 -2.01 -3.12
N VAL A 288 10.20 -1.94 -2.46
CA VAL A 288 10.28 -2.03 -0.99
C VAL A 288 9.56 -0.84 -0.33
N ALA A 289 9.71 0.38 -0.89
CA ALA A 289 9.04 1.56 -0.39
C ALA A 289 7.51 1.46 -0.52
N ALA A 290 7.02 0.95 -1.65
CA ALA A 290 5.61 0.67 -1.87
C ALA A 290 5.04 -0.32 -0.85
N GLU A 291 5.77 -1.43 -0.57
CA GLU A 291 5.33 -2.39 0.44
C GLU A 291 5.31 -1.81 1.87
N ILE A 292 6.24 -0.90 2.20
CA ILE A 292 6.22 -0.17 3.48
C ILE A 292 5.00 0.75 3.56
N SER A 293 4.70 1.48 2.48
CA SER A 293 3.55 2.40 2.42
C SER A 293 2.22 1.65 2.46
N ARG A 294 2.11 0.49 1.82
CA ARG A 294 0.93 -0.39 1.88
C ARG A 294 0.49 -0.69 3.33
N HIS A 295 1.41 -0.71 4.25
CA HIS A 295 1.17 -0.98 5.68
C HIS A 295 1.16 0.29 6.54
N GLY A 296 0.92 1.45 5.95
CA GLY A 296 0.83 2.73 6.67
C GLY A 296 2.18 3.28 7.15
N GLY A 297 3.32 2.67 6.76
CA GLY A 297 4.66 3.13 7.13
C GLY A 297 5.14 4.31 6.30
N VAL A 298 6.18 5.01 6.79
CA VAL A 298 6.88 6.05 6.03
C VAL A 298 8.22 5.50 5.52
N ALA A 299 8.41 5.49 4.20
CA ALA A 299 9.67 5.12 3.57
C ALA A 299 10.43 6.38 3.10
N VAL A 300 11.66 6.56 3.56
CA VAL A 300 12.53 7.68 3.15
C VAL A 300 13.61 7.16 2.21
N CYS A 301 13.46 7.46 0.93
CA CYS A 301 14.36 7.02 -0.14
C CYS A 301 15.27 8.18 -0.57
N SER A 302 16.59 7.99 -0.60
CA SER A 302 17.52 9.06 -0.99
C SER A 302 18.50 8.68 -2.11
N PRO A 303 18.05 8.02 -3.19
CA PRO A 303 18.90 7.72 -4.34
C PRO A 303 19.16 8.97 -5.20
N ILE A 304 19.99 8.84 -6.24
CA ILE A 304 20.13 9.89 -7.27
C ILE A 304 18.88 9.91 -8.17
N ALA A 305 18.42 8.75 -8.62
CA ALA A 305 17.27 8.54 -9.52
C ALA A 305 17.25 9.53 -10.70
N PRO A 306 18.23 9.45 -11.62
CA PRO A 306 18.47 10.49 -12.60
C PRO A 306 17.47 10.52 -13.77
N PHE A 307 16.71 9.45 -13.99
CA PHE A 307 15.82 9.29 -15.13
C PHE A 307 14.36 9.40 -14.69
N ASP A 308 13.59 10.19 -15.43
CA ASP A 308 12.19 10.44 -15.11
C ASP A 308 11.34 9.16 -15.22
N GLU A 309 11.49 8.40 -16.29
CA GLU A 309 10.80 7.12 -16.49
C GLU A 309 10.88 6.22 -15.23
N THR A 310 12.06 6.12 -14.63
CA THR A 310 12.25 5.27 -13.44
C THR A 310 11.57 5.85 -12.20
N ARG A 311 11.50 7.19 -12.07
CA ARG A 311 10.77 7.86 -10.98
C ARG A 311 9.26 7.63 -11.12
N GLN A 312 8.72 7.74 -12.35
CA GLN A 312 7.32 7.47 -12.62
C GLN A 312 6.94 6.00 -12.36
N GLN A 313 7.81 5.05 -12.71
CA GLN A 313 7.61 3.63 -12.36
C GLN A 313 7.52 3.43 -10.84
N VAL A 314 8.35 4.13 -10.06
CA VAL A 314 8.27 4.05 -8.59
C VAL A 314 6.97 4.69 -8.06
N ARG A 315 6.57 5.86 -8.60
CA ARG A 315 5.29 6.50 -8.26
C ARG A 315 4.14 5.53 -8.49
N GLN A 316 4.08 4.92 -9.67
CA GLN A 316 3.06 3.93 -10.00
C GLN A 316 3.02 2.75 -9.01
N MET A 317 4.18 2.19 -8.63
CA MET A 317 4.23 1.11 -7.63
C MET A 317 3.64 1.53 -6.27
N VAL A 318 3.86 2.77 -5.86
CA VAL A 318 3.35 3.32 -4.61
C VAL A 318 1.84 3.55 -4.69
N ASP A 319 1.35 4.11 -5.80
CA ASP A 319 -0.06 4.34 -6.07
C ASP A 319 -0.84 3.01 -6.07
N GLU A 320 -0.32 1.99 -6.77
CA GLU A 320 -0.87 0.62 -6.77
C GLU A 320 -0.86 -0.04 -5.37
N ALA A 321 0.03 0.41 -4.50
CA ALA A 321 0.07 -0.02 -3.10
C ALA A 321 -0.92 0.73 -2.19
N GLY A 322 -1.62 1.76 -2.70
CA GLY A 322 -2.49 2.64 -1.92
C GLY A 322 -1.73 3.64 -1.05
N GLY A 323 -0.42 3.82 -1.29
CA GLY A 323 0.44 4.78 -0.60
C GLY A 323 0.45 6.15 -1.29
N ALA A 324 1.00 7.15 -0.61
CA ALA A 324 1.29 8.45 -1.16
C ALA A 324 2.76 8.55 -1.58
N PHE A 325 3.02 9.13 -2.76
CA PHE A 325 4.38 9.37 -3.25
C PHE A 325 4.66 10.87 -3.25
N PHE A 326 5.66 11.30 -2.47
CA PHE A 326 6.08 12.69 -2.33
C PHE A 326 7.52 12.85 -2.84
N LEU A 327 7.67 13.51 -4.00
CA LEU A 327 8.94 13.70 -4.69
C LEU A 327 9.67 14.97 -4.22
N VAL A 328 10.84 14.80 -3.64
CA VAL A 328 11.69 15.90 -3.19
C VAL A 328 12.87 16.06 -4.16
N HIS A 329 12.88 17.14 -4.94
CA HIS A 329 14.01 17.52 -5.77
C HIS A 329 15.00 18.38 -4.99
N VAL A 330 16.16 17.80 -4.63
CA VAL A 330 17.26 18.58 -4.04
C VAL A 330 18.08 19.20 -5.16
N ALA A 331 17.66 20.40 -5.55
CA ALA A 331 18.00 21.12 -6.78
C ALA A 331 19.31 21.94 -6.67
N THR A 332 20.25 21.49 -5.87
CA THR A 332 21.56 22.13 -5.74
C THR A 332 22.32 22.07 -7.08
N PRO A 333 22.79 23.21 -7.62
CA PRO A 333 23.47 23.27 -8.90
C PRO A 333 24.70 22.37 -8.99
N LEU A 334 25.02 21.91 -10.22
CA LEU A 334 26.13 21.02 -10.49
C LEU A 334 27.47 21.60 -9.99
N GLU A 335 27.71 22.89 -10.23
CA GLU A 335 28.92 23.60 -9.85
C GLU A 335 29.15 23.57 -8.32
N GLU A 336 28.06 23.69 -7.56
CA GLU A 336 28.12 23.59 -6.10
C GLU A 336 28.32 22.16 -5.65
N CYS A 337 27.69 21.19 -6.29
CA CYS A 337 27.92 19.76 -6.03
C CYS A 337 29.38 19.36 -6.29
N GLU A 338 29.98 19.83 -7.40
CA GLU A 338 31.39 19.64 -7.73
C GLU A 338 32.31 20.35 -6.69
N ARG A 339 31.99 21.57 -6.31
CA ARG A 339 32.74 22.31 -5.29
C ARG A 339 32.80 21.56 -3.97
N ARG A 340 31.70 20.92 -3.58
CA ARG A 340 31.62 20.12 -2.36
C ARG A 340 32.37 18.82 -2.44
N ASP A 341 32.28 18.11 -3.51
CA ASP A 341 32.86 16.78 -3.87
C ASP A 341 33.44 15.97 -2.70
N ARG A 342 32.68 15.80 -1.62
CA ARG A 342 33.12 15.17 -0.36
C ARG A 342 33.69 13.76 -0.52
N LYS A 343 33.28 13.06 -1.58
CA LYS A 343 33.70 11.68 -1.88
C LYS A 343 34.78 11.63 -2.98
N GLY A 344 35.17 12.74 -3.56
CA GLY A 344 36.12 12.83 -4.68
C GLY A 344 35.60 12.19 -5.98
N LEU A 345 34.28 12.04 -6.11
CA LEU A 345 33.68 11.35 -7.26
C LEU A 345 33.65 12.22 -8.50
N TYR A 346 33.45 13.53 -8.37
CA TYR A 346 33.47 14.46 -9.49
C TYR A 346 34.87 14.58 -10.09
N ALA A 347 35.89 14.69 -9.25
CA ALA A 347 37.30 14.72 -9.68
C ALA A 347 37.64 13.46 -10.50
N LYS A 348 37.22 12.28 -10.05
CA LYS A 348 37.44 11.01 -10.75
C LYS A 348 36.63 10.93 -12.05
N ALA A 349 35.37 11.41 -12.05
CA ALA A 349 34.56 11.44 -13.26
C ALA A 349 35.15 12.38 -14.33
N ARG A 350 35.64 13.56 -13.92
CA ARG A 350 36.36 14.49 -14.83
C ARG A 350 37.65 13.90 -15.36
N ALA A 351 38.37 13.10 -14.55
CA ALA A 351 39.54 12.35 -15.00
C ALA A 351 39.23 11.16 -15.90
N GLY A 352 37.94 10.83 -16.13
CA GLY A 352 37.52 9.67 -16.92
C GLY A 352 37.61 8.31 -16.19
N GLU A 353 37.89 8.32 -14.89
CA GLU A 353 37.99 7.10 -14.09
C GLU A 353 36.63 6.48 -13.75
N ILE A 354 35.56 7.28 -13.78
CA ILE A 354 34.17 6.81 -13.56
C ILE A 354 33.38 7.06 -14.85
N PRO A 355 33.08 6.02 -15.63
CA PRO A 355 32.20 6.15 -16.77
C PRO A 355 30.75 6.41 -16.35
N GLU A 356 29.97 7.04 -17.21
CA GLU A 356 28.51 7.27 -17.00
C GLU A 356 28.14 7.96 -15.67
N PHE A 357 28.96 8.90 -15.21
CA PHE A 357 28.69 9.63 -13.98
C PHE A 357 27.60 10.68 -14.19
N THR A 358 26.53 10.62 -13.39
CA THR A 358 25.38 11.52 -13.48
C THR A 358 25.78 12.99 -13.27
N GLY A 359 25.40 13.85 -14.20
CA GLY A 359 25.73 15.27 -14.24
C GLY A 359 27.04 15.60 -14.94
N ILE A 360 27.89 14.61 -15.30
CA ILE A 360 29.14 14.80 -16.05
C ILE A 360 29.09 14.11 -17.41
N SER A 361 29.07 12.78 -17.43
CA SER A 361 29.05 11.95 -18.63
C SER A 361 27.74 11.20 -18.85
N SER A 362 26.79 11.30 -17.91
CA SER A 362 25.42 10.77 -17.98
C SER A 362 24.44 11.88 -17.57
N PRO A 363 23.31 12.01 -18.23
CA PRO A 363 22.34 13.07 -17.93
C PRO A 363 21.71 12.88 -16.54
N TYR A 364 21.24 14.00 -16.01
CA TYR A 364 20.26 14.07 -14.92
C TYR A 364 19.04 14.79 -15.47
N GLU A 365 17.92 14.09 -15.52
CA GLU A 365 16.63 14.65 -15.94
C GLU A 365 15.98 15.28 -14.70
N GLU A 366 15.94 16.62 -14.66
CA GLU A 366 15.31 17.33 -13.55
C GLU A 366 13.80 17.00 -13.53
N PRO A 367 13.23 16.67 -12.35
CA PRO A 367 11.80 16.41 -12.27
C PRO A 367 11.01 17.72 -12.45
N GLU A 368 10.02 17.68 -13.32
CA GLU A 368 9.06 18.77 -13.51
C GLU A 368 7.86 18.68 -12.55
N ASP A 369 7.63 17.51 -11.98
CA ASP A 369 6.52 17.10 -11.10
C ASP A 369 6.93 16.95 -9.63
N ALA A 370 8.00 17.61 -9.18
CA ALA A 370 8.45 17.53 -7.80
C ALA A 370 7.47 18.26 -6.86
N ASP A 371 7.04 17.57 -5.80
CA ASP A 371 6.17 18.11 -4.75
C ASP A 371 6.90 19.15 -3.88
N ALA A 372 8.22 19.00 -3.73
CA ALA A 372 9.08 19.98 -3.09
C ALA A 372 10.40 20.16 -3.86
N ARG A 373 10.85 21.41 -4.05
CA ARG A 373 12.13 21.78 -4.66
C ARG A 373 12.98 22.55 -3.65
N VAL A 374 14.13 21.99 -3.28
CA VAL A 374 15.02 22.57 -2.26
C VAL A 374 16.42 22.76 -2.82
N ASP A 375 16.91 24.00 -2.88
CA ASP A 375 18.32 24.31 -3.15
C ASP A 375 19.05 24.49 -1.81
N THR A 376 20.12 23.74 -1.62
CA THR A 376 20.93 23.77 -0.38
C THR A 376 22.16 24.68 -0.49
N THR A 377 22.30 25.47 -1.56
CA THR A 377 23.44 26.34 -1.80
C THR A 377 23.51 27.46 -0.76
N GLY A 378 24.57 27.50 0.05
CA GLY A 378 24.77 28.54 1.04
C GLY A 378 23.77 28.56 2.20
N ARG A 379 22.92 27.56 2.32
CA ARG A 379 21.88 27.45 3.37
C ARG A 379 22.32 26.50 4.50
N SER A 380 21.80 26.73 5.69
CA SER A 380 21.90 25.78 6.79
C SER A 380 21.01 24.54 6.50
N ILE A 381 21.23 23.46 7.26
CA ILE A 381 20.38 22.26 7.14
C ILE A 381 18.97 22.58 7.62
N GLU A 382 18.84 23.35 8.70
CA GLU A 382 17.58 23.79 9.27
C GLU A 382 16.76 24.61 8.27
N ASP A 383 17.36 25.65 7.66
CA ASP A 383 16.65 26.48 6.67
C ASP A 383 16.16 25.68 5.47
N ALA A 384 16.95 24.70 5.00
CA ALA A 384 16.58 23.85 3.89
C ALA A 384 15.52 22.81 4.29
N LEU A 385 15.50 22.38 5.55
CA LEU A 385 14.52 21.46 6.10
C LEU A 385 13.17 22.15 6.30
N ASP A 386 13.15 23.42 6.68
CA ASP A 386 11.91 24.16 6.90
C ASP A 386 11.05 24.25 5.63
N ASP A 387 11.67 24.45 4.44
CA ASP A 387 10.95 24.42 3.16
C ASP A 387 10.22 23.06 2.96
N LEU A 388 10.90 21.96 3.30
CA LEU A 388 10.35 20.62 3.16
C LEU A 388 9.24 20.32 4.18
N VAL A 389 9.43 20.75 5.42
CA VAL A 389 8.43 20.62 6.49
C VAL A 389 7.15 21.37 6.13
N LEU A 390 7.28 22.58 5.59
CA LEU A 390 6.13 23.37 5.13
C LEU A 390 5.42 22.68 3.97
N ALA A 391 6.15 22.16 2.98
CA ALA A 391 5.57 21.45 1.84
C ALA A 391 4.81 20.19 2.27
N LEU A 392 5.34 19.41 3.23
CA LEU A 392 4.69 18.21 3.76
C LEU A 392 3.43 18.53 4.56
N ARG A 393 3.45 19.61 5.34
CA ARG A 393 2.27 20.11 6.06
C ARG A 393 1.18 20.58 5.08
N ASP A 394 1.56 21.38 4.10
CA ASP A 394 0.61 21.94 3.12
C ASP A 394 -0.02 20.84 2.24
N ALA A 395 0.68 19.73 2.04
CA ALA A 395 0.16 18.52 1.42
C ALA A 395 -0.67 17.63 2.39
N GLY A 396 -0.72 17.94 3.67
CA GLY A 396 -1.50 17.23 4.68
C GLY A 396 -0.88 15.93 5.21
N TYR A 397 0.34 15.57 4.81
CA TYR A 397 0.95 14.29 5.19
C TYR A 397 1.57 14.28 6.58
N LEU A 398 2.30 15.34 6.94
CA LEU A 398 3.02 15.46 8.21
C LEU A 398 3.04 16.92 8.67
N ASP A 399 2.45 17.20 9.82
CA ASP A 399 2.62 18.49 10.50
C ASP A 399 3.77 18.40 11.51
N LEU A 400 4.94 18.79 11.06
CA LEU A 400 6.18 18.86 11.86
C LEU A 400 6.51 20.28 12.34
N THR A 401 5.56 21.22 12.17
CA THR A 401 5.74 22.63 12.55
C THR A 401 5.44 22.89 14.02
N THR A 402 4.62 22.06 14.64
CA THR A 402 4.35 22.12 16.07
C THR A 402 5.43 21.34 16.80
N ASP A 403 6.15 22.03 17.69
CA ASP A 403 6.91 21.39 18.78
C ASP A 403 5.88 20.71 19.70
N SER A 404 5.24 19.64 19.24
CA SER A 404 4.55 18.73 20.13
C SER A 404 5.63 17.99 20.93
N VAL A 405 6.16 18.68 21.93
CA VAL A 405 6.75 18.00 23.08
C VAL A 405 5.64 17.06 23.53
N VAL A 406 5.76 15.77 23.22
CA VAL A 406 4.96 14.75 23.90
C VAL A 406 5.28 14.97 25.37
N GLU A 407 4.40 15.70 26.07
CA GLU A 407 4.51 15.76 27.53
C GLU A 407 4.60 14.30 27.98
N PRO A 408 5.63 13.94 28.72
CA PRO A 408 5.72 12.59 29.25
C PRO A 408 4.39 12.35 29.97
N PRO A 409 3.76 11.17 29.81
CA PRO A 409 2.46 10.92 30.39
C PRO A 409 2.49 11.36 31.85
N ALA A 410 1.49 12.16 32.29
CA ALA A 410 1.39 12.77 33.60
C ALA A 410 1.47 11.78 34.80
N SER A 411 1.74 10.53 34.53
CA SER A 411 1.97 9.45 35.49
C SER A 411 3.43 9.30 35.97
N LEU A 412 4.37 10.09 35.47
CA LEU A 412 5.63 10.29 36.18
C LEU A 412 5.39 11.38 37.23
N VAL A 413 4.63 11.01 38.26
CA VAL A 413 4.45 11.77 39.49
C VAL A 413 5.84 12.16 40.00
N GLU A 414 6.11 13.48 40.11
CA GLU A 414 7.26 13.96 40.87
C GLU A 414 7.19 13.30 42.25
N PRO A 415 8.25 12.65 42.73
CA PRO A 415 8.23 12.04 44.05
C PRO A 415 8.00 13.17 45.07
N ASP A 416 6.90 13.07 45.84
CA ASP A 416 6.59 13.96 46.95
C ASP A 416 7.83 14.09 47.83
N GLU A 417 8.40 15.29 47.94
CA GLU A 417 9.59 15.57 48.74
C GLU A 417 9.44 15.23 50.23
N ARG A 418 8.23 14.83 50.66
CA ARG A 418 7.92 14.47 52.06
C ARG A 418 8.25 13.03 52.45
N GLN A 419 8.74 12.18 51.51
CA GLN A 419 9.16 10.80 51.83
C GLN A 419 10.69 10.58 51.87
N ARG A 420 11.48 11.63 52.11
CA ARG A 420 12.90 11.47 52.40
C ARG A 420 13.08 11.15 53.90
N GLY A 421 12.99 9.89 54.27
CA GLY A 421 13.20 9.47 55.65
C GLY A 421 12.90 7.99 55.91
N GLY A 422 13.57 7.10 55.22
CA GLY A 422 13.56 5.67 55.56
C GLY A 422 14.69 4.97 54.80
N VAL A 423 15.48 4.14 55.49
CA VAL A 423 16.45 3.22 54.88
C VAL A 423 15.67 2.29 53.94
N GLY A 424 15.50 2.76 52.68
CA GLY A 424 14.65 2.09 51.67
C GLY A 424 15.41 1.01 50.94
N THR A 425 14.70 -0.06 50.64
CA THR A 425 15.10 -1.08 49.66
C THR A 425 15.67 -0.41 48.40
N PRO A 426 16.81 -0.84 47.85
CA PRO A 426 17.43 -0.19 46.68
C PRO A 426 16.44 -0.16 45.53
N ILE A 427 16.36 0.97 44.84
CA ILE A 427 15.52 1.14 43.63
C ILE A 427 16.12 0.29 42.52
N LYS A 428 15.35 -0.66 41.98
CA LYS A 428 15.75 -1.50 40.86
C LYS A 428 15.27 -0.90 39.56
N VAL A 429 16.18 -0.43 38.72
CA VAL A 429 15.89 0.10 37.38
C VAL A 429 16.15 -0.98 36.34
N LEU A 430 15.11 -1.40 35.62
CA LEU A 430 15.20 -2.40 34.56
C LEU A 430 15.11 -1.75 33.18
N PHE A 431 16.18 -1.80 32.42
CA PHE A 431 16.21 -1.39 31.02
C PHE A 431 15.81 -2.55 30.12
N VAL A 432 14.73 -2.39 29.35
CA VAL A 432 14.20 -3.39 28.43
C VAL A 432 14.32 -2.87 27.00
N CYS A 433 14.91 -3.67 26.13
CA CYS A 433 15.06 -3.35 24.71
C CYS A 433 14.81 -4.61 23.87
N THR A 434 14.12 -4.48 22.75
CA THR A 434 13.74 -5.62 21.90
C THR A 434 14.94 -6.31 21.24
N ALA A 435 16.05 -5.59 21.04
CA ALA A 435 17.26 -6.11 20.38
C ALA A 435 18.55 -5.99 21.18
N ASN A 436 18.57 -5.26 22.29
CA ASN A 436 19.74 -5.01 23.14
C ASN A 436 21.02 -4.51 22.40
N ILE A 437 20.85 -3.83 21.25
CA ILE A 437 22.00 -3.52 20.38
C ILE A 437 22.55 -2.12 20.60
N CYS A 438 21.72 -1.11 20.89
CA CYS A 438 22.20 0.27 21.02
C CYS A 438 21.60 1.07 22.19
N ARG A 439 20.29 0.96 22.45
CA ARG A 439 19.60 1.87 23.40
C ARG A 439 19.75 1.45 24.87
N SER A 440 19.52 0.20 25.24
CA SER A 440 19.59 -0.26 26.62
C SER A 440 20.99 -0.13 27.24
N PRO A 441 22.10 -0.50 26.55
CA PRO A 441 23.44 -0.30 27.09
C PRO A 441 23.79 1.17 27.27
N PHE A 442 23.39 2.05 26.34
CA PHE A 442 23.63 3.48 26.43
C PHE A 442 22.86 4.11 27.59
N MET A 443 21.55 3.80 27.71
CA MET A 443 20.69 4.30 28.79
C MET A 443 21.19 3.85 30.14
N GLU A 444 21.64 2.59 30.30
CA GLU A 444 22.20 2.07 31.54
C GLU A 444 23.49 2.81 31.94
N LEU A 445 24.41 3.01 30.99
CA LEU A 445 25.66 3.73 31.22
C LEU A 445 25.40 5.18 31.60
N THR A 446 24.51 5.87 30.90
CA THR A 446 24.11 7.24 31.17
C THR A 446 23.48 7.37 32.55
N ALA A 447 22.52 6.47 32.88
CA ALA A 447 21.86 6.46 34.19
C ALA A 447 22.86 6.18 35.34
N ARG A 448 23.80 5.26 35.17
CA ARG A 448 24.88 5.00 36.13
C ARG A 448 25.77 6.25 36.35
N SER A 449 26.11 6.91 35.24
CA SER A 449 26.94 8.13 35.29
C SER A 449 26.21 9.29 36.01
N LEU A 450 24.92 9.43 35.83
CA LEU A 450 24.10 10.47 36.46
C LEU A 450 23.77 10.17 37.93
N ALA A 451 23.58 8.90 38.29
CA ALA A 451 23.21 8.51 39.64
C ALA A 451 24.38 8.56 40.64
N GLY A 452 25.60 8.36 40.17
CA GLY A 452 26.82 8.24 41.04
C GLY A 452 26.88 6.90 41.79
N ASP A 453 28.05 6.55 42.28
CA ASP A 453 28.33 5.24 42.93
C ASP A 453 27.59 5.03 44.26
N ASP A 454 27.16 6.11 44.93
CA ASP A 454 26.51 6.07 46.26
C ASP A 454 24.97 6.21 46.20
N SER A 455 24.34 6.09 45.02
CA SER A 455 22.92 6.37 44.85
C SER A 455 21.97 5.34 45.45
N GLY A 456 22.44 4.15 45.83
CA GLY A 456 21.59 3.02 46.26
C GLY A 456 20.64 2.46 45.16
N VAL A 457 20.96 2.74 43.91
CA VAL A 457 20.20 2.30 42.76
C VAL A 457 20.85 1.06 42.09
N GLU A 458 20.10 -0.01 41.97
CA GLU A 458 20.55 -1.23 41.27
C GLU A 458 20.06 -1.25 39.83
N PHE A 459 20.98 -1.24 38.87
CA PHE A 459 20.69 -1.25 37.45
C PHE A 459 20.76 -2.67 36.86
N THR A 460 19.70 -3.12 36.19
CA THR A 460 19.62 -4.43 35.57
C THR A 460 19.13 -4.32 34.12
N ARG A 461 19.71 -5.09 33.20
CA ARG A 461 19.21 -5.20 31.82
C ARG A 461 18.63 -6.58 31.56
N ARG A 462 17.57 -6.62 30.78
CA ARG A 462 17.00 -7.85 30.22
C ARG A 462 16.74 -7.68 28.73
N THR A 463 17.16 -8.67 27.96
CA THR A 463 16.82 -8.77 26.53
C THR A 463 15.58 -9.65 26.40
N ILE A 464 14.53 -9.10 25.78
CA ILE A 464 13.34 -9.87 25.41
C ILE A 464 13.51 -10.28 23.94
N VAL A 465 13.81 -11.56 23.69
CA VAL A 465 13.77 -12.12 22.35
C VAL A 465 12.34 -12.61 22.09
N ARG A 466 11.61 -11.91 21.19
CA ARG A 466 10.33 -12.45 20.68
C ARG A 466 10.63 -13.60 19.74
N THR A 467 10.64 -14.82 20.27
CA THR A 467 10.47 -16.02 19.43
C THR A 467 8.95 -16.20 19.24
N GLY A 468 8.50 -16.26 18.00
CA GLY A 468 7.10 -16.56 17.69
C GLY A 468 6.73 -17.94 18.26
N ARG A 469 5.97 -17.95 19.30
CA ARG A 469 5.38 -18.98 20.17
C ARG A 469 6.03 -19.03 21.55
N SER A 470 5.27 -18.54 22.54
CA SER A 470 5.47 -18.56 24.01
C SER A 470 6.76 -17.92 24.52
N ALA A 471 6.59 -16.91 25.35
CA ALA A 471 7.68 -16.30 26.13
C ALA A 471 8.22 -17.33 27.15
N LYS A 472 9.43 -17.82 26.92
CA LYS A 472 10.22 -18.46 27.97
C LYS A 472 11.19 -17.42 28.54
N SER A 473 11.07 -17.15 29.84
CA SER A 473 12.01 -16.34 30.60
C SER A 473 13.35 -17.09 30.66
N ALA A 474 14.39 -16.54 30.05
CA ALA A 474 15.75 -17.02 30.27
C ALA A 474 16.24 -16.49 31.64
N GLY A 475 16.67 -17.38 32.52
CA GLY A 475 17.25 -17.06 33.81
C GLY A 475 18.61 -16.33 33.69
N PRO A 476 19.11 -15.74 34.78
CA PRO A 476 20.33 -14.95 34.75
C PRO A 476 21.55 -15.84 34.47
N SER A 477 22.31 -15.47 33.43
CA SER A 477 23.71 -15.96 33.32
C SER A 477 24.61 -15.04 34.15
N VAL A 478 25.45 -15.64 34.96
CA VAL A 478 26.48 -15.06 35.80
C VAL A 478 27.55 -14.34 34.96
#